data_2d6e4ade638dda362b14a996b35612e3
#
_entry.id   2d6e4ade638dda362b14a996b35612e3
#
_cell.length_a   1.000
_cell.length_b   1.000
_cell.length_c   1.000
_cell.angle_alpha   90.00
_cell.angle_beta   90.00
_cell.angle_gamma   90.00
#
_symmetry.space_group_name_H-M   'P 1'
#
loop_
_entity.id
_entity.type
_entity.pdbx_description
1 polymer ?
#
loop_
_entity_poly.entity_id
_entity_poly.type
_entity_poly.pdbx_seq_one_letter_code
_entity_poly.pdbx_strand_id
1 'polypeptide(L)'
;MLFRSDEYLDFIISDVLPCVAKNELAEFCDVFCEQGVFSVEQSRRLLQAAKEYGLGLKLHADEIVPLGGAELAAELSAVSADHLLHASDTGIRAMRDAGTVATLLPLTAFALKEPYARGREMIDSGCAVALATDLNPGSCFSGSIPLTFALACIYMHLTIEEAITALTLNGAAALNRADSIGSIEVGKKGDFVVLNSDNYHFLPYYVGMNCVNTTIKEGVIYPVL
;
A
#
# COMPACT_ATOMS: atom_id res chain seq x y z
N MET A 1 0.23 31.30 -4.66
CA MET A 1 0.48 31.23 -3.21
C MET A 1 1.62 30.23 -3.05
N LEU A 2 2.76 30.64 -2.50
CA LEU A 2 3.86 29.69 -2.23
C LEU A 2 3.40 28.74 -1.15
N PHE A 3 3.49 27.43 -1.40
CA PHE A 3 3.20 26.40 -0.40
C PHE A 3 4.25 26.50 0.72
N ARG A 4 3.80 26.77 1.94
CA ARG A 4 4.66 26.90 3.13
C ARG A 4 4.62 25.59 3.89
N SER A 5 5.32 24.59 3.37
CA SER A 5 5.28 23.23 3.89
C SER A 5 5.71 23.14 5.36
N ASP A 6 6.72 23.90 5.78
CA ASP A 6 7.19 23.87 7.19
C ASP A 6 6.16 24.42 8.16
N GLU A 7 5.54 25.57 7.85
CA GLU A 7 4.47 26.15 8.68
C GLU A 7 3.25 25.20 8.76
N TYR A 8 2.95 24.51 7.66
CA TYR A 8 1.87 23.53 7.65
C TYR A 8 2.19 22.28 8.46
N LEU A 9 3.44 21.80 8.41
CA LEU A 9 3.90 20.71 9.27
C LEU A 9 3.89 21.10 10.74
N ASP A 10 4.32 22.33 11.08
CA ASP A 10 4.24 22.85 12.44
C ASP A 10 2.81 22.78 12.97
N PHE A 11 1.83 23.23 12.18
CA PHE A 11 0.41 23.15 12.53
C PHE A 11 -0.06 21.69 12.68
N ILE A 12 0.30 20.80 11.75
CA ILE A 12 -0.08 19.38 11.88
C ILE A 12 0.48 18.78 13.17
N ILE A 13 1.73 19.04 13.48
CA ILE A 13 2.42 18.45 14.64
C ILE A 13 1.88 19.03 15.95
N SER A 14 1.63 20.37 16.01
CA SER A 14 1.23 21.03 17.25
C SER A 14 -0.26 20.92 17.56
N ASP A 15 -1.11 20.86 16.54
CA ASP A 15 -2.57 20.96 16.71
C ASP A 15 -3.33 19.71 16.22
N VAL A 16 -2.97 19.20 15.04
CA VAL A 16 -3.73 18.10 14.42
C VAL A 16 -3.39 16.75 15.07
N LEU A 17 -2.10 16.38 15.16
CA LEU A 17 -1.69 15.09 15.74
C LEU A 17 -2.18 14.90 17.18
N PRO A 18 -2.06 15.88 18.10
CA PRO A 18 -2.61 15.74 19.44
C PRO A 18 -4.13 15.55 19.47
N CYS A 19 -4.85 16.24 18.56
CA CYS A 19 -6.30 16.10 18.44
C CYS A 19 -6.68 14.70 17.93
N VAL A 20 -6.00 14.21 16.90
CA VAL A 20 -6.21 12.86 16.33
C VAL A 20 -5.95 11.79 17.38
N ALA A 21 -4.82 11.87 18.08
CA ALA A 21 -4.44 10.89 19.09
C ALA A 21 -5.40 10.91 20.29
N LYS A 22 -5.75 12.08 20.81
CA LYS A 22 -6.64 12.22 21.97
C LYS A 22 -8.04 11.66 21.70
N ASN A 23 -8.53 11.75 20.47
CA ASN A 23 -9.87 11.31 20.09
C ASN A 23 -9.86 9.96 19.35
N GLU A 24 -8.72 9.29 19.24
CA GLU A 24 -8.55 7.99 18.57
C GLU A 24 -9.13 7.96 17.14
N LEU A 25 -8.89 9.06 16.37
CA LEU A 25 -9.50 9.25 15.04
C LEU A 25 -8.77 8.49 13.91
N ALA A 26 -7.54 8.05 14.13
CA ALA A 26 -6.73 7.34 13.14
C ALA A 26 -5.78 6.34 13.82
N GLU A 27 -5.39 5.32 13.06
CA GLU A 27 -4.40 4.33 13.47
C GLU A 27 -3.04 4.57 12.83
N PHE A 28 -3.02 5.29 11.72
CA PHE A 28 -1.81 5.57 10.94
C PHE A 28 -1.67 7.05 10.63
N CYS A 29 -0.43 7.48 10.47
CA CYS A 29 -0.07 8.73 9.85
C CYS A 29 0.66 8.42 8.55
N ASP A 30 0.24 9.06 7.46
CA ASP A 30 0.83 8.94 6.14
C ASP A 30 1.33 10.29 5.64
N VAL A 31 2.37 10.29 4.80
CA VAL A 31 2.94 11.50 4.21
C VAL A 31 3.34 11.27 2.76
N PHE A 32 3.10 12.27 1.92
CA PHE A 32 3.56 12.27 0.54
C PHE A 32 5.00 12.79 0.46
N CYS A 33 5.96 11.87 0.64
CA CYS A 33 7.39 12.12 0.59
C CYS A 33 7.86 12.19 -0.86
N GLU A 34 7.77 13.36 -1.49
CA GLU A 34 8.06 13.50 -2.91
C GLU A 34 8.59 14.90 -3.27
N GLN A 35 9.33 14.99 -4.37
CA GLN A 35 9.87 16.26 -4.86
C GLN A 35 8.74 17.25 -5.15
N GLY A 36 8.84 18.44 -4.57
CA GLY A 36 7.82 19.47 -4.73
C GLY A 36 6.62 19.36 -3.80
N VAL A 37 6.58 18.33 -2.95
CA VAL A 37 5.57 18.13 -1.89
C VAL A 37 6.25 18.21 -0.53
N PHE A 38 6.57 17.09 0.13
CA PHE A 38 7.35 17.07 1.37
C PHE A 38 8.71 16.39 1.13
N SER A 39 9.78 17.03 1.57
CA SER A 39 11.12 16.46 1.51
C SER A 39 11.27 15.28 2.49
N VAL A 40 12.32 14.48 2.33
CA VAL A 40 12.67 13.38 3.25
C VAL A 40 12.77 13.89 4.68
N GLU A 41 13.39 15.05 4.92
CA GLU A 41 13.54 15.62 6.26
C GLU A 41 12.21 16.09 6.87
N GLN A 42 11.35 16.72 6.07
CA GLN A 42 10.00 17.11 6.48
C GLN A 42 9.15 15.90 6.81
N SER A 43 9.21 14.87 5.97
CA SER A 43 8.50 13.60 6.17
C SER A 43 8.99 12.88 7.44
N ARG A 44 10.31 12.83 7.66
CA ARG A 44 10.91 12.29 8.88
C ARG A 44 10.38 12.99 10.13
N ARG A 45 10.38 14.31 10.14
CA ARG A 45 9.92 15.12 11.25
C ARG A 45 8.46 14.84 11.60
N LEU A 46 7.58 14.81 10.60
CA LEU A 46 6.16 14.50 10.80
C LEU A 46 5.95 13.08 11.33
N LEU A 47 6.57 12.09 10.69
CA LEU A 47 6.38 10.69 11.07
C LEU A 47 6.98 10.37 12.44
N GLN A 48 8.10 10.97 12.81
CA GLN A 48 8.64 10.85 14.17
C GLN A 48 7.67 11.40 15.22
N ALA A 49 7.11 12.59 14.98
CA ALA A 49 6.10 13.16 15.86
C ALA A 49 4.84 12.25 15.94
N ALA A 50 4.37 11.71 14.81
CA ALA A 50 3.23 10.79 14.79
C ALA A 50 3.50 9.50 15.60
N LYS A 51 4.73 8.99 15.54
CA LYS A 51 5.18 7.82 16.32
C LYS A 51 5.11 8.04 17.82
N GLU A 52 5.43 9.27 18.29
CA GLU A 52 5.32 9.63 19.71
C GLU A 52 3.88 9.57 20.22
N TYR A 53 2.89 9.75 19.33
CA TYR A 53 1.48 9.58 19.63
C TYR A 53 0.96 8.15 19.43
N GLY A 54 1.84 7.18 19.12
CA GLY A 54 1.48 5.78 18.96
C GLY A 54 0.84 5.44 17.62
N LEU A 55 0.86 6.35 16.63
CA LEU A 55 0.36 6.06 15.29
C LEU A 55 1.32 5.17 14.51
N GLY A 56 0.81 4.21 13.77
CA GLY A 56 1.56 3.48 12.75
C GLY A 56 1.99 4.43 11.63
N LEU A 57 3.14 4.16 11.01
CA LEU A 57 3.71 5.02 9.99
C LEU A 57 3.52 4.44 8.60
N LYS A 58 3.15 5.29 7.65
CA LYS A 58 3.10 5.00 6.23
C LYS A 58 3.67 6.16 5.44
N LEU A 59 4.07 5.93 4.20
CA LEU A 59 4.42 7.05 3.33
C LEU A 59 4.31 6.67 1.86
N HIS A 60 3.89 7.62 1.03
CA HIS A 60 4.07 7.60 -0.41
C HIS A 60 5.54 7.87 -0.68
N ALA A 61 6.21 6.98 -1.38
CA ALA A 61 7.66 6.96 -1.50
C ALA A 61 8.12 6.72 -2.93
N ASP A 62 9.06 7.57 -3.41
CA ASP A 62 9.72 7.37 -4.69
C ASP A 62 8.76 7.09 -5.85
N GLU A 63 7.63 7.83 -5.88
CA GLU A 63 6.60 7.70 -6.92
C GLU A 63 7.03 8.43 -8.19
N ILE A 64 7.49 9.70 -8.07
CA ILE A 64 7.80 10.57 -9.19
C ILE A 64 9.30 10.58 -9.47
N VAL A 65 10.11 10.65 -8.41
CA VAL A 65 11.58 10.65 -8.50
C VAL A 65 12.20 9.78 -7.39
N PRO A 66 13.43 9.28 -7.60
CA PRO A 66 14.15 8.53 -6.55
C PRO A 66 14.63 9.50 -5.45
N LEU A 67 13.78 9.80 -4.49
CA LEU A 67 14.06 10.78 -3.42
C LEU A 67 14.69 10.14 -2.17
N GLY A 68 14.54 8.82 -1.98
CA GLY A 68 14.99 8.10 -0.79
C GLY A 68 13.85 7.87 0.22
N GLY A 69 12.60 7.87 -0.25
CA GLY A 69 11.43 7.57 0.56
C GLY A 69 11.42 6.13 1.08
N ALA A 70 11.88 5.18 0.27
CA ALA A 70 12.00 3.77 0.66
C ALA A 70 13.00 3.59 1.82
N GLU A 71 14.14 4.27 1.77
CA GLU A 71 15.14 4.29 2.85
C GLU A 71 14.56 4.91 4.12
N LEU A 72 13.83 6.01 4.00
CA LEU A 72 13.17 6.66 5.13
C LEU A 72 12.13 5.74 5.78
N ALA A 73 11.33 5.04 4.97
CA ALA A 73 10.35 4.09 5.46
C ALA A 73 10.99 3.00 6.33
N ALA A 74 12.12 2.45 5.84
CA ALA A 74 12.89 1.45 6.57
C ALA A 74 13.51 2.02 7.86
N GLU A 75 14.12 3.21 7.79
CA GLU A 75 14.71 3.90 8.95
C GLU A 75 13.72 4.08 10.10
N LEU A 76 12.50 4.48 9.77
CA LEU A 76 11.44 4.73 10.75
C LEU A 76 10.68 3.47 11.16
N SER A 77 10.96 2.32 10.54
CA SER A 77 10.19 1.08 10.68
C SER A 77 8.72 1.30 10.34
N ALA A 78 8.46 1.98 9.23
CA ALA A 78 7.11 2.19 8.74
C ALA A 78 6.42 0.86 8.44
N VAL A 79 5.11 0.78 8.64
CA VAL A 79 4.31 -0.41 8.36
C VAL A 79 4.31 -0.71 6.87
N SER A 80 4.13 0.32 6.04
CA SER A 80 4.27 0.21 4.59
C SER A 80 4.88 1.48 3.97
N ALA A 81 5.43 1.29 2.78
CA ALA A 81 5.77 2.36 1.84
C ALA A 81 5.04 2.08 0.52
N ASP A 82 4.41 3.09 -0.02
CA ASP A 82 3.48 2.97 -1.12
C ASP A 82 4.08 3.54 -2.42
N HIS A 83 3.66 3.06 -3.60
CA HIS A 83 4.12 3.34 -4.97
C HIS A 83 5.47 2.72 -5.33
N LEU A 84 6.59 3.28 -4.90
CA LEU A 84 7.95 2.72 -5.05
C LEU A 84 8.43 2.54 -6.51
N LEU A 85 7.92 3.35 -7.45
CA LEU A 85 8.26 3.26 -8.88
C LEU A 85 9.77 3.42 -9.11
N HIS A 86 10.37 4.33 -8.33
CA HIS A 86 11.79 4.71 -8.43
C HIS A 86 12.62 4.30 -7.20
N ALA A 87 12.11 3.40 -6.35
CA ALA A 87 12.83 2.93 -5.17
C ALA A 87 14.21 2.38 -5.54
N SER A 88 15.24 2.76 -4.82
CA SER A 88 16.61 2.30 -5.04
C SER A 88 16.81 0.85 -4.57
N ASP A 89 17.86 0.16 -5.06
CA ASP A 89 18.23 -1.16 -4.57
C ASP A 89 18.59 -1.14 -3.08
N THR A 90 19.11 -0.02 -2.60
CA THR A 90 19.42 0.18 -1.17
C THR A 90 18.12 0.30 -0.37
N GLY A 91 17.16 1.08 -0.85
CA GLY A 91 15.84 1.22 -0.24
C GLY A 91 15.08 -0.10 -0.19
N ILE A 92 15.07 -0.87 -1.29
CA ILE A 92 14.45 -2.21 -1.33
C ILE A 92 15.05 -3.13 -0.27
N ARG A 93 16.38 -3.21 -0.18
CA ARG A 93 17.03 -4.03 0.85
C ARG A 93 16.75 -3.53 2.25
N ALA A 94 16.75 -2.21 2.47
CA ALA A 94 16.46 -1.64 3.77
C ALA A 94 15.02 -1.94 4.23
N MET A 95 14.04 -1.82 3.34
CA MET A 95 12.63 -2.18 3.64
C MET A 95 12.50 -3.66 3.99
N ARG A 96 13.14 -4.56 3.23
CA ARG A 96 13.18 -5.99 3.57
C ARG A 96 13.70 -6.20 5.00
N ASP A 97 14.84 -5.60 5.33
CA ASP A 97 15.50 -5.80 6.62
C ASP A 97 14.70 -5.20 7.79
N ALA A 98 13.97 -4.12 7.52
CA ALA A 98 13.07 -3.48 8.49
C ALA A 98 11.69 -4.18 8.61
N GLY A 99 11.32 -5.06 7.67
CA GLY A 99 10.00 -5.67 7.59
C GLY A 99 8.91 -4.71 7.10
N THR A 100 9.27 -3.60 6.46
CA THR A 100 8.33 -2.65 5.86
C THR A 100 7.69 -3.27 4.62
N VAL A 101 6.37 -3.27 4.54
CA VAL A 101 5.63 -3.81 3.39
C VAL A 101 5.73 -2.84 2.21
N ALA A 102 6.12 -3.35 1.04
CA ALA A 102 6.11 -2.60 -0.21
C ALA A 102 4.70 -2.66 -0.83
N THR A 103 3.92 -1.59 -0.74
CA THR A 103 2.56 -1.53 -1.31
C THR A 103 2.63 -0.95 -2.72
N LEU A 104 2.42 -1.79 -3.72
CA LEU A 104 2.53 -1.41 -5.12
C LEU A 104 1.16 -1.09 -5.72
N LEU A 105 1.10 -0.01 -6.50
CA LEU A 105 -0.13 0.61 -6.98
C LEU A 105 -0.17 0.66 -8.52
N PRO A 106 -0.24 -0.52 -9.20
CA PRO A 106 -0.10 -0.57 -10.66
C PRO A 106 -1.21 0.15 -11.42
N LEU A 107 -2.39 0.36 -10.83
CA LEU A 107 -3.46 1.13 -11.48
C LEU A 107 -3.12 2.60 -11.62
N THR A 108 -2.47 3.20 -10.63
CA THR A 108 -2.02 4.59 -10.67
C THR A 108 -0.92 4.76 -11.71
N ALA A 109 0.09 3.88 -11.72
CA ALA A 109 1.11 3.89 -12.75
C ALA A 109 0.51 3.76 -14.16
N PHE A 110 -0.48 2.87 -14.35
CA PHE A 110 -1.21 2.72 -15.60
C PHE A 110 -1.97 4.00 -15.99
N ALA A 111 -2.71 4.60 -15.07
CA ALA A 111 -3.53 5.78 -15.32
C ALA A 111 -2.68 7.00 -15.70
N LEU A 112 -1.52 7.15 -15.05
CA LEU A 112 -0.57 8.24 -15.28
C LEU A 112 0.43 7.96 -16.42
N LYS A 113 0.45 6.74 -16.96
CA LYS A 113 1.44 6.26 -17.96
C LYS A 113 2.89 6.31 -17.46
N GLU A 114 3.05 6.07 -16.17
CA GLU A 114 4.35 5.97 -15.51
C GLU A 114 4.92 4.54 -15.60
N PRO A 115 6.23 4.36 -15.38
CA PRO A 115 6.81 3.02 -15.27
C PRO A 115 6.20 2.27 -14.08
N TYR A 116 6.16 0.93 -14.15
CA TYR A 116 5.72 0.13 -13.02
C TYR A 116 6.85 -0.06 -12.02
N ALA A 117 6.49 -0.15 -10.74
CA ALA A 117 7.44 -0.53 -9.69
C ALA A 117 8.03 -1.92 -9.95
N ARG A 118 9.26 -2.13 -9.49
CA ARG A 118 10.05 -3.36 -9.72
C ARG A 118 9.57 -4.53 -8.83
N GLY A 119 8.29 -4.93 -8.99
CA GLY A 119 7.64 -5.91 -8.13
C GLY A 119 8.37 -7.25 -8.07
N ARG A 120 8.81 -7.77 -9.23
CA ARG A 120 9.59 -9.02 -9.28
C ARG A 120 10.88 -8.94 -8.46
N GLU A 121 11.65 -7.86 -8.64
CA GLU A 121 12.92 -7.69 -7.94
C GLU A 121 12.72 -7.49 -6.42
N MET A 122 11.66 -6.82 -6.01
CA MET A 122 11.31 -6.67 -4.60
C MET A 122 11.01 -8.02 -3.95
N ILE A 123 10.22 -8.87 -4.62
CA ILE A 123 9.90 -10.23 -4.13
C ILE A 123 11.16 -11.09 -4.09
N ASP A 124 11.96 -11.09 -5.15
CA ASP A 124 13.21 -11.87 -5.22
C ASP A 124 14.23 -11.40 -4.18
N SER A 125 14.18 -10.14 -3.77
CA SER A 125 14.98 -9.59 -2.68
C SER A 125 14.45 -9.96 -1.30
N GLY A 126 13.25 -10.53 -1.20
CA GLY A 126 12.63 -10.96 0.05
C GLY A 126 11.71 -9.90 0.70
N CYS A 127 11.33 -8.84 -0.01
CA CYS A 127 10.34 -7.89 0.48
C CYS A 127 8.94 -8.53 0.50
N ALA A 128 8.17 -8.24 1.54
CA ALA A 128 6.72 -8.45 1.51
C ALA A 128 6.09 -7.42 0.58
N VAL A 129 5.48 -7.86 -0.51
CA VAL A 129 4.80 -6.99 -1.48
C VAL A 129 3.29 -7.09 -1.27
N ALA A 130 2.62 -5.95 -1.10
CA ALA A 130 1.17 -5.79 -1.13
C ALA A 130 0.74 -5.09 -2.43
N LEU A 131 -0.53 -5.25 -2.80
CA LEU A 131 -1.15 -4.58 -3.94
C LEU A 131 -2.41 -3.83 -3.49
N ALA A 132 -2.65 -2.65 -4.04
CA ALA A 132 -3.87 -1.88 -3.84
C ALA A 132 -4.23 -1.09 -5.11
N THR A 133 -5.44 -0.51 -5.12
CA THR A 133 -5.96 0.22 -6.29
C THR A 133 -5.54 1.68 -6.31
N ASP A 134 -5.24 2.25 -5.15
CA ASP A 134 -5.04 3.69 -5.01
C ASP A 134 -6.23 4.50 -5.55
N LEU A 135 -7.46 4.04 -5.27
CA LEU A 135 -8.65 4.77 -5.71
C LEU A 135 -8.69 6.17 -5.10
N ASN A 136 -8.46 7.16 -5.92
CA ASN A 136 -8.52 8.57 -5.53
C ASN A 136 -8.98 9.45 -6.70
N PRO A 137 -9.55 10.65 -6.45
CA PRO A 137 -10.04 11.52 -7.51
C PRO A 137 -8.95 12.26 -8.29
N GLY A 138 -7.70 12.21 -7.83
CA GLY A 138 -6.57 12.97 -8.43
C GLY A 138 -5.87 12.22 -9.56
N SER A 139 -5.46 10.99 -9.33
CA SER A 139 -4.59 10.22 -10.22
C SER A 139 -5.17 8.90 -10.71
N CYS A 140 -6.06 8.25 -9.92
CA CYS A 140 -6.58 6.93 -10.25
C CYS A 140 -8.03 6.76 -9.79
N PHE A 141 -9.01 7.10 -10.63
CA PHE A 141 -10.43 6.95 -10.31
C PHE A 141 -10.95 5.56 -10.69
N SER A 142 -10.28 4.51 -10.21
CA SER A 142 -10.65 3.12 -10.45
C SER A 142 -10.40 2.25 -9.21
N GLY A 143 -11.44 1.55 -8.77
CA GLY A 143 -11.38 0.54 -7.71
C GLY A 143 -11.26 -0.91 -8.25
N SER A 144 -10.79 -1.10 -9.48
CA SER A 144 -10.75 -2.42 -10.11
C SER A 144 -9.64 -3.30 -9.59
N ILE A 145 -9.92 -4.12 -8.59
CA ILE A 145 -9.01 -5.19 -8.13
C ILE A 145 -8.64 -6.17 -9.25
N PRO A 146 -9.56 -6.63 -10.13
CA PRO A 146 -9.18 -7.50 -11.24
C PRO A 146 -8.16 -6.88 -12.19
N LEU A 147 -8.27 -5.58 -12.47
CA LEU A 147 -7.29 -4.90 -13.31
C LEU A 147 -5.95 -4.71 -12.58
N THR A 148 -5.97 -4.33 -11.30
CA THR A 148 -4.75 -4.29 -10.44
C THR A 148 -4.00 -5.62 -10.47
N PHE A 149 -4.73 -6.72 -10.31
CA PHE A 149 -4.21 -8.08 -10.36
C PHE A 149 -3.54 -8.40 -11.71
N ALA A 150 -4.25 -8.12 -12.80
CA ALA A 150 -3.74 -8.39 -14.16
C ALA A 150 -2.48 -7.57 -14.46
N LEU A 151 -2.46 -6.27 -14.09
CA LEU A 151 -1.29 -5.41 -14.29
C LEU A 151 -0.09 -5.89 -13.48
N ALA A 152 -0.28 -6.33 -12.24
CA ALA A 152 0.78 -6.88 -11.42
C ALA A 152 1.40 -8.15 -12.05
N CYS A 153 0.58 -9.05 -12.56
CA CYS A 153 1.09 -10.25 -13.23
C CYS A 153 1.77 -9.94 -14.56
N ILE A 154 1.19 -9.07 -15.40
CA ILE A 154 1.64 -8.83 -16.78
C ILE A 154 2.85 -7.91 -16.82
N TYR A 155 2.85 -6.83 -16.06
CA TYR A 155 3.86 -5.78 -16.14
C TYR A 155 4.89 -5.80 -15.01
N MET A 156 4.48 -6.25 -13.82
CA MET A 156 5.39 -6.32 -12.67
C MET A 156 5.94 -7.75 -12.46
N HIS A 157 5.52 -8.70 -13.31
CA HIS A 157 6.00 -10.10 -13.36
C HIS A 157 5.78 -10.87 -12.04
N LEU A 158 4.72 -10.58 -11.31
CA LEU A 158 4.30 -11.40 -10.19
C LEU A 158 3.68 -12.70 -10.72
N THR A 159 3.94 -13.81 -10.03
CA THR A 159 3.15 -15.03 -10.26
C THR A 159 1.71 -14.80 -9.75
N ILE A 160 0.80 -15.66 -10.15
CA ILE A 160 -0.61 -15.56 -9.75
C ILE A 160 -0.73 -15.72 -8.23
N GLU A 161 0.00 -16.65 -7.64
CA GLU A 161 0.04 -16.92 -6.21
C GLU A 161 0.62 -15.75 -5.40
N GLU A 162 1.68 -15.12 -5.92
CA GLU A 162 2.27 -13.92 -5.33
C GLU A 162 1.29 -12.75 -5.37
N ALA A 163 0.57 -12.55 -6.48
CA ALA A 163 -0.43 -11.50 -6.60
C ALA A 163 -1.65 -11.75 -5.69
N ILE A 164 -2.09 -12.99 -5.50
CA ILE A 164 -3.11 -13.36 -4.52
C ILE A 164 -2.63 -13.03 -3.11
N THR A 165 -1.41 -13.46 -2.75
CA THR A 165 -0.83 -13.18 -1.43
C THR A 165 -0.69 -11.67 -1.19
N ALA A 166 -0.28 -10.92 -2.22
CA ALA A 166 -0.13 -9.47 -2.16
C ALA A 166 -1.47 -8.74 -1.93
N LEU A 167 -2.57 -9.23 -2.50
CA LEU A 167 -3.91 -8.67 -2.32
C LEU A 167 -4.61 -9.14 -1.04
N THR A 168 -4.10 -10.16 -0.37
CA THR A 168 -4.74 -10.77 0.80
C THR A 168 -3.88 -10.64 2.06
N LEU A 169 -2.99 -11.58 2.32
CA LEU A 169 -2.18 -11.63 3.54
C LEU A 169 -1.26 -10.42 3.68
N ASN A 170 -0.53 -10.06 2.61
CA ASN A 170 0.38 -8.92 2.66
C ASN A 170 -0.38 -7.59 2.68
N GLY A 171 -1.53 -7.50 1.99
CA GLY A 171 -2.45 -6.36 2.12
C GLY A 171 -2.95 -6.18 3.56
N ALA A 172 -3.27 -7.28 4.23
CA ALA A 172 -3.62 -7.24 5.66
C ALA A 172 -2.42 -6.83 6.54
N ALA A 173 -1.21 -7.30 6.21
CA ALA A 173 0.02 -6.92 6.92
C ALA A 173 0.30 -5.41 6.79
N ALA A 174 0.11 -4.84 5.58
CA ALA A 174 0.24 -3.40 5.34
C ALA A 174 -0.74 -2.55 6.17
N LEU A 175 -1.75 -3.16 6.78
CA LEU A 175 -2.74 -2.53 7.65
C LEU A 175 -2.61 -2.97 9.12
N ASN A 176 -1.54 -3.68 9.50
CA ASN A 176 -1.41 -4.31 10.82
C ASN A 176 -2.62 -5.21 11.19
N ARG A 177 -3.16 -5.95 10.23
CA ARG A 177 -4.35 -6.81 10.38
C ARG A 177 -4.11 -8.29 10.03
N ALA A 178 -2.87 -8.68 9.71
CA ALA A 178 -2.55 -10.05 9.30
C ALA A 178 -2.92 -11.12 10.34
N ASP A 179 -2.98 -10.76 11.61
CA ASP A 179 -3.41 -11.66 12.69
C ASP A 179 -4.91 -11.97 12.65
N SER A 180 -5.72 -11.10 12.01
CA SER A 180 -7.18 -11.19 12.04
C SER A 180 -7.84 -11.44 10.70
N ILE A 181 -7.17 -11.09 9.60
CA ILE A 181 -7.67 -11.23 8.21
C ILE A 181 -6.52 -11.61 7.25
N GLY A 182 -6.84 -11.81 5.97
CA GLY A 182 -5.87 -11.98 4.88
C GLY A 182 -5.51 -13.42 4.57
N SER A 183 -5.86 -14.38 5.42
CA SER A 183 -5.68 -15.82 5.16
C SER A 183 -6.82 -16.63 5.75
N ILE A 184 -7.00 -17.85 5.23
CA ILE A 184 -8.02 -18.80 5.71
C ILE A 184 -7.38 -19.65 6.83
N GLU A 185 -7.52 -19.16 8.05
CA GLU A 185 -6.95 -19.81 9.25
C GLU A 185 -7.95 -19.79 10.40
N VAL A 186 -7.86 -20.80 11.29
CA VAL A 186 -8.69 -20.87 12.49
C VAL A 186 -8.38 -19.66 13.40
N GLY A 187 -9.42 -18.95 13.81
CA GLY A 187 -9.31 -17.76 14.65
C GLY A 187 -9.34 -16.44 13.90
N LYS A 188 -9.16 -16.44 12.58
CA LYS A 188 -9.33 -15.24 11.74
C LYS A 188 -10.79 -15.03 11.35
N LYS A 189 -11.12 -13.80 10.95
CA LYS A 189 -12.45 -13.44 10.48
C LYS A 189 -12.81 -14.23 9.23
N GLY A 190 -14.07 -14.60 9.09
CA GLY A 190 -14.62 -15.30 7.94
C GLY A 190 -14.86 -14.36 6.76
N ASP A 191 -13.78 -13.81 6.19
CA ASP A 191 -13.77 -12.92 5.05
C ASP A 191 -13.35 -13.69 3.81
N PHE A 192 -14.27 -13.90 2.85
CA PHE A 192 -14.01 -14.69 1.65
C PHE A 192 -14.55 -14.02 0.40
N VAL A 193 -13.89 -14.28 -0.71
CA VAL A 193 -14.39 -14.02 -2.05
C VAL A 193 -14.54 -15.37 -2.76
N VAL A 194 -15.77 -15.66 -3.26
CA VAL A 194 -16.05 -16.83 -4.08
C VAL A 194 -16.05 -16.39 -5.54
N LEU A 195 -15.28 -17.07 -6.37
CA LEU A 195 -15.15 -16.74 -7.79
C LEU A 195 -16.11 -17.56 -8.65
N ASN A 196 -16.49 -17.02 -9.82
CA ASN A 196 -17.24 -17.70 -10.88
C ASN A 196 -16.34 -18.63 -11.73
N SER A 197 -15.30 -19.19 -11.13
CA SER A 197 -14.36 -20.08 -11.80
C SER A 197 -13.85 -21.11 -10.81
N ASP A 198 -13.63 -22.31 -11.25
CA ASP A 198 -13.00 -23.40 -10.50
C ASP A 198 -11.48 -23.33 -10.50
N ASN A 199 -10.92 -22.35 -11.21
CA ASN A 199 -9.48 -22.19 -11.36
C ASN A 199 -9.07 -20.69 -11.24
N TYR A 200 -8.31 -20.35 -10.22
CA TYR A 200 -7.84 -18.98 -10.00
C TYR A 200 -6.83 -18.49 -11.08
N HIS A 201 -6.25 -19.38 -11.88
CA HIS A 201 -5.38 -18.99 -12.98
C HIS A 201 -6.09 -18.17 -14.07
N PHE A 202 -7.41 -18.16 -14.09
CA PHE A 202 -8.18 -17.27 -14.98
C PHE A 202 -8.15 -15.79 -14.56
N LEU A 203 -7.81 -15.46 -13.32
CA LEU A 203 -7.84 -14.07 -12.83
C LEU A 203 -7.04 -13.10 -13.70
N PRO A 204 -5.76 -13.34 -14.05
CA PRO A 204 -5.03 -12.44 -14.94
C PRO A 204 -5.44 -12.59 -16.40
N TYR A 205 -6.04 -13.72 -16.80
CA TYR A 205 -6.48 -13.96 -18.18
C TYR A 205 -7.76 -13.15 -18.52
N TYR A 206 -8.68 -13.02 -17.58
CA TYR A 206 -9.86 -12.18 -17.69
C TYR A 206 -9.54 -10.75 -17.25
N VAL A 207 -8.65 -10.08 -18.00
CA VAL A 207 -8.13 -8.75 -17.68
C VAL A 207 -9.24 -7.76 -17.34
N GLY A 208 -9.24 -7.27 -16.10
CA GLY A 208 -10.20 -6.27 -15.63
C GLY A 208 -11.65 -6.73 -15.46
N MET A 209 -11.97 -7.97 -15.77
CA MET A 209 -13.32 -8.51 -15.59
C MET A 209 -13.56 -8.89 -14.13
N ASN A 210 -14.75 -8.56 -13.62
CA ASN A 210 -15.16 -9.02 -12.30
C ASN A 210 -15.58 -10.50 -12.35
N CYS A 211 -14.77 -11.36 -11.75
CA CYS A 211 -15.03 -12.80 -11.61
C CYS A 211 -15.62 -13.16 -10.24
N VAL A 212 -16.02 -12.20 -9.43
CA VAL A 212 -16.59 -12.45 -8.10
C VAL A 212 -18.05 -12.88 -8.24
N ASN A 213 -18.37 -14.02 -7.65
CA ASN A 213 -19.75 -14.52 -7.52
C ASN A 213 -20.37 -14.03 -6.20
N THR A 214 -19.61 -14.14 -5.11
CA THR A 214 -20.13 -13.88 -3.76
C THR A 214 -19.01 -13.31 -2.90
N THR A 215 -19.33 -12.31 -2.11
CA THR A 215 -18.47 -11.81 -1.04
C THR A 215 -19.04 -12.23 0.31
N ILE A 216 -18.19 -12.73 1.19
CA ILE A 216 -18.53 -13.08 2.56
C ILE A 216 -17.69 -12.18 3.47
N LYS A 217 -18.34 -11.42 4.35
CA LYS A 217 -17.71 -10.54 5.32
C LYS A 217 -18.11 -10.93 6.73
N GLU A 218 -17.13 -11.31 7.55
CA GLU A 218 -17.36 -11.78 8.92
C GLU A 218 -18.43 -12.90 9.00
N GLY A 219 -18.44 -13.81 8.01
CA GLY A 219 -19.39 -14.91 7.89
C GLY A 219 -20.75 -14.54 7.30
N VAL A 220 -20.99 -13.26 6.99
CA VAL A 220 -22.23 -12.79 6.34
C VAL A 220 -22.07 -12.75 4.83
N ILE A 221 -23.04 -13.32 4.11
CA ILE A 221 -23.02 -13.41 2.65
C ILE A 221 -23.60 -12.13 2.03
N TYR A 222 -22.84 -11.54 1.11
CA TYR A 222 -23.26 -10.41 0.28
C TYR A 222 -23.23 -10.84 -1.19
N PRO A 223 -24.39 -11.02 -1.84
CA PRO A 223 -24.43 -11.33 -3.26
C PRO A 223 -23.88 -10.16 -4.08
N VAL A 224 -23.16 -10.47 -5.15
CA VAL A 224 -22.77 -9.45 -6.13
C VAL A 224 -24.01 -9.09 -6.95
N LEU A 225 -24.32 -7.80 -7.00
CA LEU A 225 -25.45 -7.25 -7.79
C LEU A 225 -25.12 -7.20 -9.29
#